data_f35d176a483830b3be4fbffc96402ac0
#
_entry.id   f35d176a483830b3be4fbffc96402ac0
#
_cell.length_a   1.000
_cell.length_b   1.000
_cell.length_c   1.000
_cell.angle_alpha   90.00
_cell.angle_beta   90.00
_cell.angle_gamma   90.00
#
_symmetry.space_group_name_H-M   'P 1'
#
loop_
_entity.id
_entity.type
_entity.pdbx_description
1 polymer ?
#
loop_
_entity_poly.entity_id
_entity_poly.type
_entity_poly.pdbx_seq_one_letter_code
_entity_poly.pdbx_strand_id
1 'polypeptide(L)'
;MGGLFHVTRKQLGLNDRFQAAGLGAVLGLGSAPGVPNVQACYAADRLDTIESIKIYDGIKPPPPDDLRFTYAVPSIVDELTVEPMVFENGEFIAREPLSGFEDFWFTPPLGLLPMHLSLHSEVATLPLTFRDKGIKECFFKINYWGMAKETVEKVRVLAKFGFAEREPVE
;
A
#
# COMPACT_ATOMS: atom_id res chain seq x y z
N MET A 1 -2.18 13.47 3.41
CA MET A 1 -1.72 12.08 3.50
C MET A 1 -2.84 11.19 2.97
N GLY A 2 -2.67 10.55 1.85
CA GLY A 2 -3.76 9.82 1.17
C GLY A 2 -3.42 8.40 0.73
N GLY A 3 -2.23 7.90 1.03
CA GLY A 3 -1.76 6.61 0.54
C GLY A 3 -2.11 5.39 1.39
N LEU A 4 -2.68 5.56 2.57
CA LEU A 4 -2.89 4.49 3.52
C LEU A 4 -4.34 3.98 3.53
N PHE A 5 -4.53 2.68 3.70
CA PHE A 5 -5.82 2.00 3.71
C PHE A 5 -6.85 2.68 4.63
N HIS A 6 -6.53 2.88 5.90
CA HIS A 6 -7.45 3.43 6.89
C HIS A 6 -7.85 4.88 6.59
N VAL A 7 -6.91 5.68 6.08
CA VAL A 7 -7.17 7.08 5.69
C VAL A 7 -8.15 7.11 4.52
N THR A 8 -7.94 6.28 3.50
CA THR A 8 -8.82 6.18 2.34
C THR A 8 -10.22 5.74 2.74
N ARG A 9 -10.35 4.75 3.63
CA ARG A 9 -11.67 4.32 4.15
C ARG A 9 -12.41 5.44 4.88
N LYS A 10 -11.71 6.24 5.69
CA LYS A 10 -12.28 7.43 6.35
C LYS A 10 -12.73 8.49 5.32
N GLN A 11 -11.93 8.73 4.29
CA GLN A 11 -12.25 9.69 3.23
C GLN A 11 -13.49 9.26 2.44
N LEU A 12 -13.60 7.97 2.09
CA LEU A 12 -14.79 7.42 1.42
C LEU A 12 -16.05 7.60 2.26
N GLY A 13 -15.95 7.53 3.58
CA GLY A 13 -17.06 7.79 4.51
C GLY A 13 -17.57 9.24 4.53
N LEU A 14 -16.90 10.18 3.85
CA LEU A 14 -17.34 11.57 3.72
C LEU A 14 -18.22 11.79 2.47
N ASN A 15 -18.48 10.76 1.67
CA ASN A 15 -19.19 10.86 0.39
C ASN A 15 -20.50 11.65 0.49
N ASP A 16 -21.36 11.32 1.45
CA ASP A 16 -22.69 11.96 1.58
C ASP A 16 -22.58 13.45 1.90
N ARG A 17 -21.56 13.84 2.68
CA ARG A 17 -21.28 15.25 2.99
C ARG A 17 -20.83 16.02 1.75
N PHE A 18 -19.98 15.41 0.89
CA PHE A 18 -19.56 16.00 -0.37
C PHE A 18 -20.74 16.14 -1.33
N GLN A 19 -21.59 15.11 -1.46
CA GLN A 19 -22.78 15.16 -2.28
C GLN A 19 -23.75 16.24 -1.82
N ALA A 20 -24.02 16.33 -0.50
CA ALA A 20 -24.91 17.35 0.06
C ALA A 20 -24.39 18.78 -0.18
N ALA A 21 -23.09 18.96 -0.27
CA ALA A 21 -22.45 20.24 -0.56
C ALA A 21 -22.30 20.54 -2.07
N GLY A 22 -22.70 19.63 -2.96
CA GLY A 22 -22.49 19.75 -4.41
C GLY A 22 -21.02 19.70 -4.81
N LEU A 23 -20.17 19.05 -4.03
CA LEU A 23 -18.73 18.96 -4.23
C LEU A 23 -18.32 17.55 -4.67
N GLY A 24 -17.19 17.46 -5.38
CA GLY A 24 -16.52 16.21 -5.72
C GLY A 24 -15.08 16.16 -5.16
N ALA A 25 -14.62 14.96 -4.86
CA ALA A 25 -13.22 14.71 -4.50
C ALA A 25 -12.72 13.47 -5.23
N VAL A 26 -11.50 13.53 -5.76
CA VAL A 26 -10.81 12.38 -6.34
C VAL A 26 -9.74 11.92 -5.36
N LEU A 27 -9.83 10.68 -4.92
CA LEU A 27 -8.90 10.08 -3.98
C LEU A 27 -7.84 9.25 -4.69
N GLY A 28 -6.65 9.15 -4.08
CA GLY A 28 -5.61 8.26 -4.58
C GLY A 28 -5.08 8.66 -5.96
N LEU A 29 -4.83 9.94 -6.20
CA LEU A 29 -4.34 10.47 -7.47
C LEU A 29 -2.82 10.72 -7.40
N GLY A 30 -2.04 9.65 -7.37
CA GLY A 30 -0.59 9.70 -7.27
C GLY A 30 0.09 8.58 -8.04
N SER A 31 1.36 8.32 -7.74
CA SER A 31 2.11 7.18 -8.26
C SER A 31 1.51 5.88 -7.71
N ALA A 32 1.55 5.73 -6.40
CA ALA A 32 0.82 4.70 -5.65
C ALA A 32 0.31 5.36 -4.35
N PRO A 33 -0.99 5.45 -4.15
CA PRO A 33 -2.11 5.03 -5.01
C PRO A 33 -2.32 5.96 -6.23
N GLY A 34 -2.85 5.37 -7.28
CA GLY A 34 -3.26 6.07 -8.50
C GLY A 34 -2.91 5.29 -9.77
N VAL A 35 -1.65 5.24 -10.15
CA VAL A 35 -1.22 4.49 -11.35
C VAL A 35 -1.64 3.01 -11.27
N PRO A 36 -1.44 2.26 -10.17
CA PRO A 36 -1.92 0.88 -10.06
C PRO A 36 -3.44 0.75 -10.21
N ASN A 37 -4.21 1.73 -9.70
CA ASN A 37 -5.66 1.74 -9.87
C ASN A 37 -6.05 1.86 -11.35
N VAL A 38 -5.40 2.76 -12.10
CA VAL A 38 -5.64 2.95 -13.54
C VAL A 38 -5.22 1.70 -14.32
N GLN A 39 -4.08 1.11 -13.99
CA GLN A 39 -3.61 -0.13 -14.62
C GLN A 39 -4.58 -1.29 -14.36
N ALA A 40 -5.09 -1.43 -13.14
CA ALA A 40 -6.09 -2.43 -12.78
C ALA A 40 -7.39 -2.23 -13.58
N CYS A 41 -7.88 -1.00 -13.68
CA CYS A 41 -9.06 -0.69 -14.51
C CYS A 41 -8.82 -1.03 -15.98
N TYR A 42 -7.67 -0.63 -16.53
CA TYR A 42 -7.34 -0.91 -17.93
C TYR A 42 -7.29 -2.41 -18.23
N ALA A 43 -6.75 -3.22 -17.32
CA ALA A 43 -6.74 -4.67 -17.45
C ALA A 43 -8.15 -5.26 -17.28
N ALA A 44 -8.90 -4.77 -16.27
CA ALA A 44 -10.25 -5.22 -15.96
C ALA A 44 -11.24 -5.06 -17.11
N ASP A 45 -11.09 -3.99 -17.92
CA ASP A 45 -11.93 -3.74 -19.09
C ASP A 45 -11.79 -4.83 -20.19
N ARG A 46 -10.76 -5.66 -20.10
CA ARG A 46 -10.44 -6.74 -21.04
C ARG A 46 -10.73 -8.13 -20.49
N LEU A 47 -11.26 -8.21 -19.29
CA LEU A 47 -11.54 -9.44 -18.57
C LEU A 47 -13.02 -9.51 -18.21
N ASP A 48 -13.65 -10.64 -18.42
CA ASP A 48 -15.03 -10.89 -18.01
C ASP A 48 -15.12 -11.05 -16.49
N THR A 49 -14.13 -11.73 -15.90
CA THR A 49 -14.04 -11.99 -14.45
C THR A 49 -12.64 -11.66 -13.93
N ILE A 50 -12.56 -11.32 -12.65
CA ILE A 50 -11.29 -11.03 -11.97
C ILE A 50 -11.25 -11.86 -10.69
N GLU A 51 -10.32 -12.80 -10.62
CA GLU A 51 -10.14 -13.61 -9.42
C GLU A 51 -9.23 -12.90 -8.40
N SER A 52 -8.15 -12.29 -8.88
CA SER A 52 -7.19 -11.62 -8.00
C SER A 52 -6.58 -10.36 -8.63
N ILE A 53 -6.24 -9.38 -7.78
CA ILE A 53 -5.42 -8.22 -8.14
C ILE A 53 -4.22 -8.20 -7.19
N LYS A 54 -3.03 -8.42 -7.74
CA LYS A 54 -1.77 -8.50 -7.01
C LYS A 54 -0.87 -7.35 -7.45
N ILE A 55 -0.62 -6.42 -6.54
CA ILE A 55 0.20 -5.24 -6.83
C ILE A 55 1.58 -5.44 -6.21
N TYR A 56 2.61 -5.32 -7.03
CA TYR A 56 4.01 -5.34 -6.62
C TYR A 56 4.66 -4.03 -7.01
N ASP A 57 5.06 -3.25 -6.01
CA ASP A 57 5.75 -1.97 -6.18
C ASP A 57 7.24 -2.14 -5.91
N GLY A 58 8.03 -2.21 -6.97
CA GLY A 58 9.48 -2.39 -6.91
C GLY A 58 10.21 -1.06 -6.99
N ILE A 59 10.91 -0.71 -5.93
CA ILE A 59 11.73 0.50 -5.84
C ILE A 59 13.20 0.11 -6.00
N LYS A 60 13.91 0.81 -6.92
CA LYS A 60 15.35 0.61 -7.08
C LYS A 60 16.08 0.95 -5.77
N PRO A 61 16.88 0.02 -5.23
CA PRO A 61 17.67 0.29 -4.04
C PRO A 61 18.58 1.51 -4.23
N PRO A 62 18.68 2.42 -3.24
CA PRO A 62 19.69 3.46 -3.25
C PRO A 62 21.08 2.83 -3.07
N PRO A 63 22.16 3.57 -3.35
CA PRO A 63 23.51 3.14 -2.97
C PRO A 63 23.58 2.81 -1.47
N PRO A 64 24.45 1.86 -1.03
CA PRO A 64 24.48 1.38 0.35
C PRO A 64 24.67 2.47 1.43
N ASP A 65 25.34 3.57 1.07
CA ASP A 65 25.62 4.69 1.99
C ASP A 65 24.59 5.82 1.91
N ASP A 66 23.52 5.65 1.12
CA ASP A 66 22.53 6.66 0.85
C ASP A 66 21.19 6.32 1.52
N LEU A 67 20.93 6.91 2.67
CA LEU A 67 19.66 6.78 3.37
C LEU A 67 18.66 7.82 2.82
N ARG A 68 18.12 7.57 1.64
CA ARG A 68 17.06 8.41 1.07
C ARG A 68 15.68 7.84 1.36
N PHE A 69 14.81 8.72 1.81
CA PHE A 69 13.39 8.43 1.88
C PHE A 69 12.72 8.94 0.60
N THR A 70 12.04 8.08 -0.10
CA THR A 70 11.40 8.41 -1.40
C THR A 70 10.13 9.23 -1.24
N TYR A 71 9.53 9.21 -0.04
CA TYR A 71 8.34 9.99 0.32
C TYR A 71 8.31 10.28 1.84
N ALA A 72 7.18 10.76 2.35
CA ALA A 72 7.05 11.21 3.73
C ALA A 72 7.40 10.12 4.76
N VAL A 73 8.41 10.38 5.58
CA VAL A 73 8.89 9.46 6.62
C VAL A 73 7.76 8.92 7.52
N PRO A 74 6.79 9.73 7.99
CA PRO A 74 5.69 9.20 8.78
C PRO A 74 4.86 8.13 8.05
N SER A 75 4.70 8.24 6.74
CA SER A 75 3.99 7.20 5.96
C SER A 75 4.80 5.91 5.88
N ILE A 76 6.11 6.01 5.68
CA ILE A 76 7.01 4.84 5.69
C ILE A 76 6.95 4.14 7.05
N VAL A 77 6.98 4.91 8.14
CA VAL A 77 6.87 4.34 9.50
C VAL A 77 5.52 3.64 9.70
N ASP A 78 4.42 4.27 9.28
CA ASP A 78 3.09 3.63 9.35
C ASP A 78 3.07 2.32 8.55
N GLU A 79 3.62 2.28 7.34
CA GLU A 79 3.70 1.07 6.51
C GLU A 79 4.57 -0.03 7.12
N LEU A 80 5.56 0.32 7.93
CA LEU A 80 6.44 -0.63 8.63
C LEU A 80 5.84 -1.18 9.92
N THR A 81 4.90 -0.46 10.54
CA THR A 81 4.47 -0.73 11.92
C THR A 81 2.99 -1.03 12.06
N VAL A 82 2.16 -0.52 11.16
CA VAL A 82 0.72 -0.76 11.16
C VAL A 82 0.39 -1.99 10.32
N GLU A 83 -0.56 -2.77 10.79
CA GLU A 83 -1.04 -3.98 10.13
C GLU A 83 -1.53 -3.68 8.69
N PRO A 84 -0.91 -4.24 7.66
CA PRO A 84 -1.42 -4.13 6.30
C PRO A 84 -2.72 -4.91 6.16
N MET A 85 -3.64 -4.34 5.39
CA MET A 85 -4.88 -5.01 5.03
C MET A 85 -4.72 -5.72 3.70
N VAL A 86 -5.23 -6.94 3.62
CA VAL A 86 -5.43 -7.68 2.38
C VAL A 86 -6.92 -7.97 2.20
N PHE A 87 -7.34 -8.24 0.98
CA PHE A 87 -8.69 -8.71 0.70
C PHE A 87 -8.60 -10.19 0.30
N GLU A 88 -9.28 -11.04 1.04
CA GLU A 88 -9.30 -12.49 0.81
C GLU A 88 -10.72 -13.03 1.00
N ASN A 89 -11.18 -13.83 0.04
CA ASN A 89 -12.50 -14.49 0.07
C ASN A 89 -13.69 -13.56 0.38
N GLY A 90 -13.61 -12.31 -0.07
CA GLY A 90 -14.70 -11.34 0.12
C GLY A 90 -14.55 -10.44 1.35
N GLU A 91 -13.51 -10.63 2.16
CA GLU A 91 -13.30 -9.92 3.42
C GLU A 91 -11.96 -9.20 3.47
N PHE A 92 -11.91 -8.08 4.21
CA PHE A 92 -10.67 -7.39 4.53
C PHE A 92 -10.06 -7.99 5.79
N ILE A 93 -8.83 -8.48 5.68
CA ILE A 93 -8.11 -9.17 6.75
C ILE A 93 -6.81 -8.41 7.06
N ALA A 94 -6.60 -8.12 8.34
CA ALA A 94 -5.33 -7.57 8.81
C ALA A 94 -4.25 -8.65 8.82
N ARG A 95 -3.04 -8.28 8.44
CA ARG A 95 -1.85 -9.14 8.46
C ARG A 95 -0.76 -8.50 9.30
N GLU A 96 0.15 -9.32 9.80
CA GLU A 96 1.31 -8.80 10.53
C GLU A 96 2.14 -7.87 9.63
N PRO A 97 2.64 -6.74 10.15
CA PRO A 97 3.55 -5.86 9.42
C PRO A 97 4.76 -6.63 8.89
N LEU A 98 5.15 -6.33 7.65
CA LEU A 98 6.26 -6.99 6.94
C LEU A 98 6.09 -8.50 6.73
N SER A 99 4.87 -9.01 6.84
CA SER A 99 4.56 -10.41 6.52
C SER A 99 4.38 -10.64 5.01
N GLY A 100 4.07 -11.88 4.63
CA GLY A 100 3.82 -12.24 3.24
C GLY A 100 5.05 -12.10 2.35
N PHE A 101 6.24 -12.39 2.92
CA PHE A 101 7.51 -12.32 2.20
C PHE A 101 7.52 -13.27 1.01
N GLU A 102 7.99 -12.74 -0.13
CA GLU A 102 8.34 -13.51 -1.32
C GLU A 102 9.36 -12.76 -2.17
N ASP A 103 10.14 -13.48 -2.95
CA ASP A 103 10.99 -12.89 -3.97
C ASP A 103 10.20 -12.74 -5.27
N PHE A 104 10.17 -11.55 -5.84
CA PHE A 104 9.48 -11.26 -7.08
C PHE A 104 10.45 -10.75 -8.15
N TRP A 105 10.33 -11.30 -9.36
CA TRP A 105 11.18 -10.93 -10.49
C TRP A 105 10.56 -9.79 -11.30
N PHE A 106 11.16 -8.63 -11.22
CA PHE A 106 10.85 -7.49 -12.08
C PHE A 106 11.68 -7.50 -13.36
N THR A 107 11.15 -6.87 -14.40
CA THR A 107 11.95 -6.60 -15.61
C THR A 107 13.18 -5.75 -15.29
N PRO A 108 14.30 -5.92 -16.04
CA PRO A 108 15.44 -5.03 -15.86
C PRO A 108 15.04 -3.54 -15.96
N PRO A 109 15.64 -2.65 -15.17
CA PRO A 109 16.86 -2.83 -14.38
C PRO A 109 16.64 -3.27 -12.91
N LEU A 110 15.44 -3.62 -12.47
CA LEU A 110 15.15 -3.96 -11.07
C LEU A 110 15.58 -5.40 -10.72
N GLY A 111 15.25 -6.38 -11.55
CA GLY A 111 15.56 -7.79 -11.28
C GLY A 111 14.78 -8.40 -10.13
N LEU A 112 15.41 -9.31 -9.38
CA LEU A 112 14.81 -9.99 -8.23
C LEU A 112 14.81 -9.08 -7.01
N LEU A 113 13.62 -8.84 -6.44
CA LEU A 113 13.46 -8.03 -5.22
C LEU A 113 12.68 -8.78 -4.15
N PRO A 114 13.07 -8.65 -2.87
CA PRO A 114 12.31 -9.17 -1.74
C PRO A 114 11.10 -8.29 -1.48
N MET A 115 9.91 -8.86 -1.54
CA MET A 115 8.63 -8.17 -1.37
C MET A 115 7.95 -8.59 -0.08
N HIS A 116 7.21 -7.67 0.52
CA HIS A 116 6.38 -7.93 1.69
C HIS A 116 5.09 -7.10 1.64
N LEU A 117 4.08 -7.51 2.38
CA LEU A 117 2.82 -6.79 2.47
C LEU A 117 3.02 -5.40 3.07
N SER A 118 2.34 -4.42 2.49
CA SER A 118 2.35 -3.04 2.94
C SER A 118 0.95 -2.48 3.08
N LEU A 119 0.78 -1.56 4.04
CA LEU A 119 -0.46 -0.83 4.27
C LEU A 119 -0.69 0.18 3.15
N HIS A 120 -1.55 -0.17 2.19
CA HIS A 120 -1.74 0.67 1.00
C HIS A 120 -3.21 0.84 0.62
N SER A 121 -3.55 1.94 -0.04
CA SER A 121 -4.94 2.34 -0.28
C SER A 121 -5.60 1.67 -1.48
N GLU A 122 -4.84 1.10 -2.40
CA GLU A 122 -5.39 0.32 -3.52
C GLU A 122 -6.27 -0.82 -3.02
N VAL A 123 -5.84 -1.48 -1.94
CA VAL A 123 -6.62 -2.54 -1.30
C VAL A 123 -7.93 -2.02 -0.72
N ALA A 124 -8.02 -0.74 -0.35
CA ALA A 124 -9.26 -0.15 0.16
C ALA A 124 -10.32 0.10 -0.91
N THR A 125 -9.93 0.16 -2.19
CA THR A 125 -10.79 0.60 -3.30
C THR A 125 -11.01 -0.48 -4.36
N LEU A 126 -9.97 -1.15 -4.82
CA LEU A 126 -10.06 -2.11 -5.93
C LEU A 126 -11.03 -3.27 -5.68
N PRO A 127 -11.04 -3.92 -4.50
CA PRO A 127 -11.99 -4.98 -4.23
C PRO A 127 -13.45 -4.51 -4.27
N LEU A 128 -13.71 -3.28 -3.85
CA LEU A 128 -15.05 -2.71 -3.90
C LEU A 128 -15.47 -2.38 -5.33
N THR A 129 -14.54 -1.86 -6.13
CA THR A 129 -14.77 -1.49 -7.53
C THR A 129 -15.07 -2.72 -8.39
N PHE A 130 -14.37 -3.83 -8.15
CA PHE A 130 -14.47 -5.03 -8.98
C PHE A 130 -15.25 -6.19 -8.32
N ARG A 131 -16.06 -5.88 -7.32
CA ARG A 131 -16.90 -6.88 -6.64
C ARG A 131 -17.75 -7.69 -7.62
N ASP A 132 -18.38 -7.01 -8.57
CA ASP A 132 -19.30 -7.62 -9.53
C ASP A 132 -18.56 -8.47 -10.60
N LYS A 133 -17.22 -8.33 -10.68
CA LYS A 133 -16.37 -9.19 -11.53
C LYS A 133 -15.84 -10.43 -10.79
N GLY A 134 -16.22 -10.62 -9.53
CA GLY A 134 -15.92 -11.84 -8.78
C GLY A 134 -14.56 -11.87 -8.08
N ILE A 135 -13.96 -10.70 -7.78
CA ILE A 135 -12.67 -10.60 -7.10
C ILE A 135 -12.70 -11.32 -5.73
N LYS A 136 -11.71 -12.15 -5.50
CA LYS A 136 -11.53 -12.92 -4.25
C LYS A 136 -10.28 -12.51 -3.48
N GLU A 137 -9.27 -11.98 -4.15
CA GLU A 137 -7.99 -11.64 -3.55
C GLU A 137 -7.50 -10.28 -4.04
N CYS A 138 -7.02 -9.44 -3.12
CA CYS A 138 -6.29 -8.22 -3.46
C CYS A 138 -5.27 -7.92 -2.39
N PHE A 139 -4.03 -7.64 -2.80
CA PHE A 139 -2.98 -7.17 -1.90
C PHE A 139 -2.04 -6.18 -2.59
N PHE A 140 -1.30 -5.46 -1.76
CA PHE A 140 -0.19 -4.60 -2.17
C PHE A 140 1.09 -5.06 -1.47
N LYS A 141 2.15 -5.27 -2.25
CA LYS A 141 3.48 -5.60 -1.75
C LYS A 141 4.51 -4.61 -2.28
N ILE A 142 5.47 -4.29 -1.42
CA ILE A 142 6.59 -3.39 -1.72
C ILE A 142 7.89 -4.03 -1.24
N ASN A 143 9.00 -3.72 -1.90
CA ASN A 143 10.31 -4.04 -1.35
C ASN A 143 10.68 -3.01 -0.26
N TYR A 144 11.75 -3.26 0.52
CA TYR A 144 12.16 -2.42 1.66
C TYR A 144 12.73 -1.04 1.27
N TRP A 145 12.20 -0.39 0.22
CA TRP A 145 12.70 0.90 -0.30
C TRP A 145 14.20 0.90 -0.58
N GLY A 146 14.76 -0.28 -0.86
CA GLY A 146 16.17 -0.50 -1.02
C GLY A 146 16.98 -0.54 0.28
N MET A 147 16.35 -0.33 1.43
CA MET A 147 16.99 -0.55 2.72
C MET A 147 17.29 -2.03 2.94
N ALA A 148 18.39 -2.33 3.63
CA ALA A 148 18.64 -3.68 4.09
C ALA A 148 17.57 -4.13 5.09
N LYS A 149 17.18 -5.40 5.06
CA LYS A 149 16.19 -5.99 5.98
C LYS A 149 16.50 -5.66 7.44
N GLU A 150 17.77 -5.73 7.83
CA GLU A 150 18.25 -5.43 9.17
C GLU A 150 18.00 -3.96 9.58
N THR A 151 18.07 -3.04 8.62
CA THR A 151 17.76 -1.61 8.85
C THR A 151 16.28 -1.43 9.10
N VAL A 152 15.44 -2.07 8.29
CA VAL A 152 13.98 -2.03 8.45
C VAL A 152 13.55 -2.62 9.80
N GLU A 153 14.13 -3.74 10.20
CA GLU A 153 13.86 -4.35 11.51
C GLU A 153 14.27 -3.44 12.67
N LYS A 154 15.41 -2.74 12.57
CA LYS A 154 15.84 -1.75 13.56
C LYS A 154 14.84 -0.58 13.66
N VAL A 155 14.40 -0.04 12.53
CA VAL A 155 13.38 1.03 12.52
C VAL A 155 12.09 0.54 13.16
N ARG A 156 11.66 -0.68 12.86
CA ARG A 156 10.47 -1.29 13.47
C ARG A 156 10.60 -1.43 14.99
N VAL A 157 11.77 -1.85 15.46
CA VAL A 157 12.03 -1.96 16.91
C VAL A 157 11.98 -0.58 17.57
N LEU A 158 12.64 0.44 17.00
CA LEU A 158 12.60 1.81 17.50
C LEU A 158 11.16 2.35 17.54
N ALA A 159 10.37 2.10 16.50
CA ALA A 159 8.96 2.49 16.47
C ALA A 159 8.15 1.86 17.62
N LYS A 160 8.40 0.57 17.94
CA LYS A 160 7.77 -0.11 19.08
C LYS A 160 8.15 0.49 20.45
N PHE A 161 9.28 1.17 20.55
CA PHE A 161 9.69 1.92 21.74
C PHE A 161 9.15 3.35 21.79
N GLY A 162 8.25 3.73 20.88
CA GLY A 162 7.64 5.06 20.84
C GLY A 162 8.41 6.11 20.02
N PHE A 163 9.57 5.78 19.45
CA PHE A 163 10.32 6.74 18.63
C PHE A 163 9.63 7.13 17.30
N ALA A 164 8.52 6.48 16.97
CA ALA A 164 7.67 6.82 15.82
C ALA A 164 6.43 7.62 16.21
N GLU A 165 6.23 7.90 17.48
CA GLU A 165 5.10 8.70 17.97
C GLU A 165 5.22 10.14 17.46
N ARG A 166 4.07 10.72 17.09
CA ARG A 166 4.03 12.04 16.43
C ARG A 166 3.89 13.18 17.44
N GLU A 167 3.72 12.85 18.71
CA GLU A 167 3.66 13.84 19.79
C GLU A 167 5.07 14.14 20.31
N PRO A 168 5.40 15.41 20.58
CA PRO A 168 6.67 15.73 21.22
C PRO A 168 6.77 14.97 22.54
N VAL A 169 7.90 14.30 22.77
CA VAL A 169 8.24 13.79 24.10
C VAL A 169 8.56 15.01 24.95
N GLU A 170 7.72 15.30 25.96
CA GLU A 170 7.97 16.34 26.95
C GLU A 170 9.19 16.02 27.84
#